data_a9f4f9f3ad1a55b4167a319b8b1b2c01
#
_entry.id   a9f4f9f3ad1a55b4167a319b8b1b2c01
#
_cell.length_a   1.000
_cell.length_b   1.000
_cell.length_c   1.000
_cell.angle_alpha   90.00
_cell.angle_beta   90.00
_cell.angle_gamma   90.00
#
_symmetry.space_group_name_H-M   'P 1'
#
loop_
_entity.id
_entity.type
_entity.pdbx_description
1 polymer ?
#
loop_
_entity_poly.entity_id
_entity_poly.type
_entity_poly.pdbx_seq_one_letter_code
_entity_poly.pdbx_strand_id
1 'polypeptide(L)'
;MTSNRIARLLGSTLAAALCCAATLTAAPASAEIIIAPMAPPPPRVEVVPAPRAGYVWDQGHWHWRYGRYVWAPGYWRPVRVGYHWVPGHWVQRGPNWRWVEGHWA
;
A
#
# COMPACT_ATOMS: atom_id res chain seq x y z
N MET A 1 -43.38 19.80 -37.99
CA MET A 1 -42.18 20.29 -37.94
C MET A 1 -41.62 20.51 -36.63
N THR A 2 -42.18 20.93 -35.89
CA THR A 2 -41.67 21.25 -34.65
C THR A 2 -41.34 20.01 -33.93
N SER A 3 -42.02 19.10 -34.06
CA SER A 3 -41.74 17.94 -33.31
C SER A 3 -40.36 17.45 -33.31
N ASN A 4 -39.84 17.43 -34.28
CA ASN A 4 -38.52 16.89 -34.24
C ASN A 4 -37.67 17.41 -33.18
N ARG A 5 -37.76 18.53 -32.91
CA ARG A 5 -36.88 18.99 -31.97
C ARG A 5 -36.98 18.25 -30.77
N ILE A 6 -37.95 17.89 -30.46
CA ILE A 6 -38.15 17.24 -29.30
C ILE A 6 -37.34 16.08 -29.22
N ALA A 7 -37.47 15.38 -30.10
CA ALA A 7 -36.77 14.18 -30.04
C ALA A 7 -35.36 14.36 -29.65
N ARG A 8 -34.81 15.12 -30.22
CA ARG A 8 -33.48 15.21 -29.91
C ARG A 8 -33.22 15.40 -28.56
N LEU A 9 -33.90 16.08 -28.05
CA LEU A 9 -33.50 16.36 -26.81
C LEU A 9 -33.45 15.24 -25.99
N LEU A 10 -34.33 14.54 -25.99
CA LEU A 10 -34.30 13.52 -25.14
C LEU A 10 -33.19 12.70 -25.32
N GLY A 11 -32.98 12.45 -26.37
CA GLY A 11 -31.97 11.51 -26.48
C GLY A 11 -30.77 11.93 -25.77
N SER A 12 -30.53 12.98 -25.90
CA SER A 12 -29.37 13.42 -25.35
C SER A 12 -29.27 13.16 -23.94
N THR A 13 -30.14 13.47 -23.38
CA THR A 13 -29.99 13.40 -22.05
C THR A 13 -29.62 12.17 -21.53
N LEU A 14 -30.35 11.38 -21.61
CA LEU A 14 -30.02 10.25 -21.01
C LEU A 14 -28.76 9.76 -21.19
N ALA A 15 -28.53 9.71 -22.06
CA ALA A 15 -27.33 9.14 -22.29
C ALA A 15 -26.37 9.47 -21.28
N ALA A 16 -26.20 10.47 -21.23
CA ALA A 16 -25.20 10.91 -20.42
C ALA A 16 -25.20 10.30 -19.15
N ALA A 17 -25.99 10.49 -18.66
CA ALA A 17 -26.02 10.11 -17.39
C ALA A 17 -25.43 8.90 -17.05
N LEU A 18 -26.07 8.13 -17.06
CA LEU A 18 -25.65 7.00 -16.58
C LEU A 18 -24.44 6.54 -16.63
N CYS A 19 -24.20 6.43 -17.44
CA CYS A 19 -23.01 5.80 -17.55
C CYS A 19 -22.08 6.15 -16.56
N CYS A 20 -21.81 7.09 -16.55
CA CYS A 20 -20.80 7.47 -15.77
C CYS A 20 -20.84 6.98 -14.50
N ALA A 21 -21.62 7.22 -14.01
CA ALA A 21 -21.66 6.90 -12.73
C ALA A 21 -21.10 5.65 -12.42
N ALA A 22 -21.66 4.90 -12.74
CA ALA A 22 -21.27 3.68 -12.35
C ALA A 22 -19.93 3.48 -12.23
N THR A 23 -19.52 3.74 -12.94
CA THR A 23 -18.29 3.50 -12.93
C THR A 23 -17.51 3.72 -11.88
N LEU A 24 -17.69 4.47 -11.39
CA LEU A 24 -16.88 4.74 -10.44
C LEU A 24 -16.71 3.94 -9.42
N THR A 25 -17.12 3.02 -9.31
CA THR A 25 -16.88 2.23 -8.27
C THR A 25 -15.47 2.16 -8.04
N ALA A 26 -15.08 2.39 -6.99
CA ALA A 26 -13.73 2.36 -6.64
C ALA A 26 -13.23 0.96 -6.63
N ALA A 27 -12.11 0.77 -7.09
CA ALA A 27 -11.45 -0.50 -6.99
C ALA A 27 -11.02 -0.70 -5.55
N PRO A 28 -11.12 -1.85 -5.06
CA PRO A 28 -10.66 -2.14 -3.72
C PRO A 28 -9.15 -1.94 -3.65
N ALA A 29 -8.75 -1.40 -2.58
CA ALA A 29 -7.33 -1.26 -2.36
C ALA A 29 -6.78 -2.64 -2.14
N SER A 30 -5.83 -3.04 -2.91
CA SER A 30 -5.23 -4.33 -2.73
C SER A 30 -3.81 -4.16 -2.25
N ALA A 31 -3.40 -5.03 -1.41
CA ALA A 31 -2.04 -4.98 -0.92
C ALA A 31 -1.10 -5.31 -2.06
N GLU A 32 -0.06 -4.54 -2.15
CA GLU A 32 0.95 -4.78 -3.14
C GLU A 32 1.83 -5.93 -2.70
N ILE A 33 2.10 -6.87 -3.59
CA ILE A 33 2.96 -7.98 -3.29
C ILE A 33 4.34 -7.64 -3.81
N ILE A 34 5.31 -7.60 -2.91
CA ILE A 34 6.67 -7.26 -3.26
C ILE A 34 7.52 -8.53 -3.25
N ILE A 35 8.11 -8.84 -4.38
CA ILE A 35 8.92 -10.04 -4.54
C ILE A 35 10.28 -9.63 -5.07
N ALA A 36 11.34 -10.10 -4.43
CA ALA A 36 12.70 -9.88 -4.86
C ALA A 36 13.32 -11.19 -5.34
N PRO A 37 14.12 -11.18 -6.39
CA PRO A 37 14.68 -12.40 -6.95
C PRO A 37 15.93 -12.91 -6.22
N MET A 38 16.36 -12.24 -5.18
CA MET A 38 17.54 -12.62 -4.42
C MET A 38 17.38 -12.26 -2.95
N ALA A 39 18.16 -12.89 -2.11
CA ALA A 39 18.10 -12.66 -0.68
C ALA A 39 18.48 -11.23 -0.32
N PRO A 40 17.84 -10.65 0.70
CA PRO A 40 18.26 -9.34 1.17
C PRO A 40 19.62 -9.43 1.82
N PRO A 41 20.38 -8.34 1.80
CA PRO A 41 21.63 -8.29 2.54
C PRO A 41 21.36 -8.42 4.04
N PRO A 42 22.39 -8.72 4.84
CA PRO A 42 22.20 -8.71 6.29
C PRO A 42 21.68 -7.35 6.75
N PRO A 43 20.80 -7.34 7.74
CA PRO A 43 20.28 -6.08 8.26
C PRO A 43 21.40 -5.18 8.78
N ARG A 44 21.24 -3.90 8.57
CA ARG A 44 22.20 -2.94 9.14
C ARG A 44 21.94 -2.81 10.62
N VAL A 45 23.03 -2.63 11.36
CA VAL A 45 22.93 -2.37 12.79
C VAL A 45 22.61 -0.88 12.94
N GLU A 46 21.48 -0.58 13.55
CA GLU A 46 21.10 0.79 13.85
C GLU A 46 21.15 1.01 15.34
N VAL A 47 21.51 2.21 15.75
CA VAL A 47 21.40 2.58 17.15
C VAL A 47 19.95 2.87 17.43
N VAL A 48 19.34 2.03 18.26
CA VAL A 48 17.95 2.25 18.64
C VAL A 48 17.89 3.40 19.63
N PRO A 49 17.10 4.44 19.38
CA PRO A 49 17.01 5.56 20.30
C PRO A 49 16.42 5.15 21.64
N ALA A 50 16.63 5.99 22.64
CA ALA A 50 16.04 5.74 23.95
C ALA A 50 14.51 5.67 23.83
N PRO A 51 13.83 4.89 24.67
CA PRO A 51 12.39 4.75 24.58
C PRO A 51 11.70 6.11 24.61
N ARG A 52 10.66 6.23 23.80
CA ARG A 52 9.87 7.45 23.68
C ARG A 52 8.43 7.15 24.06
N ALA A 53 7.91 7.82 25.07
CA ALA A 53 6.56 7.58 25.55
C ALA A 53 5.54 7.82 24.43
N GLY A 54 4.59 6.90 24.29
CA GLY A 54 3.56 7.02 23.28
C GLY A 54 3.98 6.54 21.89
N TYR A 55 5.18 6.01 21.75
CA TYR A 55 5.68 5.54 20.46
C TYR A 55 6.36 4.19 20.59
N VAL A 56 6.43 3.47 19.47
CA VAL A 56 7.14 2.22 19.39
C VAL A 56 8.11 2.34 18.22
N TRP A 57 9.28 1.76 18.40
CA TRP A 57 10.30 1.82 17.36
C TRP A 57 10.02 0.77 16.30
N ASP A 58 9.94 1.22 15.04
CA ASP A 58 9.84 0.34 13.90
C ASP A 58 11.24 0.27 13.28
N GLN A 59 11.86 -0.89 13.39
CA GLN A 59 13.25 -1.05 12.97
C GLN A 59 13.43 -0.87 11.47
N GLY A 60 14.61 -0.43 11.08
CA GLY A 60 14.94 -0.31 9.68
C GLY A 60 14.98 -1.65 8.99
N HIS A 61 14.81 -1.64 7.70
CA HIS A 61 14.80 -2.85 6.90
C HIS A 61 15.15 -2.54 5.46
N TRP A 62 15.42 -3.60 4.69
CA TRP A 62 15.70 -3.46 3.28
C TRP A 62 14.40 -3.37 2.49
N HIS A 63 14.33 -2.37 1.60
CA HIS A 63 13.26 -2.26 0.63
C HIS A 63 13.78 -2.76 -0.71
N TRP A 64 12.93 -3.41 -1.47
CA TRP A 64 13.25 -3.75 -2.86
C TRP A 64 12.62 -2.69 -3.76
N ARG A 65 13.49 -1.92 -4.43
CA ARG A 65 13.05 -0.85 -5.33
C ARG A 65 13.96 -0.77 -6.52
N TYR A 66 13.37 -0.61 -7.68
CA TYR A 66 14.14 -0.40 -8.91
C TYR A 66 15.23 -1.46 -9.11
N GLY A 67 14.87 -2.70 -8.86
CA GLY A 67 15.77 -3.81 -9.10
C GLY A 67 16.89 -3.98 -8.09
N ARG A 68 16.79 -3.38 -6.92
CA ARG A 68 17.84 -3.51 -5.92
C ARG A 68 17.29 -3.30 -4.51
N TYR A 69 18.06 -3.72 -3.53
CA TYR A 69 17.73 -3.44 -2.14
C TYR A 69 18.22 -2.05 -1.73
N VAL A 70 17.36 -1.30 -1.08
CA VAL A 70 17.68 0.02 -0.54
C VAL A 70 17.31 0.04 0.92
N TRP A 71 18.20 0.54 1.77
CA TRP A 71 17.93 0.57 3.20
C TRP A 71 16.93 1.64 3.56
N ALA A 72 15.91 1.26 4.34
CA ALA A 72 14.93 2.18 4.91
C ALA A 72 15.20 2.25 6.40
N PRO A 73 15.61 3.42 6.92
CA PRO A 73 15.91 3.54 8.35
C PRO A 73 14.69 3.33 9.21
N GLY A 74 14.93 2.93 10.45
CA GLY A 74 13.86 2.82 11.42
C GLY A 74 13.28 4.16 11.79
N TYR A 75 12.10 4.15 12.34
CA TYR A 75 11.43 5.36 12.77
C TYR A 75 10.40 5.08 13.85
N TRP A 76 9.92 6.13 14.50
CA TRP A 76 8.93 6.02 15.55
C TRP A 76 7.51 5.93 14.97
N ARG A 77 6.73 4.97 15.49
CA ARG A 77 5.30 4.85 15.19
C ARG A 77 4.49 5.21 16.42
N PRO A 78 3.40 5.94 16.28
CA PRO A 78 2.51 6.15 17.43
C PRO A 78 1.95 4.82 17.90
N VAL A 79 1.87 4.66 19.22
CA VAL A 79 1.34 3.46 19.81
C VAL A 79 -0.13 3.31 19.46
N ARG A 80 -0.54 2.08 19.22
CA ARG A 80 -1.94 1.75 19.05
C ARG A 80 -2.38 0.97 20.27
N VAL A 81 -3.21 1.58 21.08
CA VAL A 81 -3.61 1.01 22.35
C VAL A 81 -4.29 -0.33 22.15
N GLY A 82 -3.89 -1.32 22.93
CA GLY A 82 -4.45 -2.66 22.83
C GLY A 82 -3.75 -3.54 21.80
N TYR A 83 -2.75 -3.01 21.13
CA TYR A 83 -2.04 -3.75 20.10
C TYR A 83 -0.54 -3.62 20.29
N HIS A 84 0.20 -4.52 19.67
CA HIS A 84 1.66 -4.40 19.62
C HIS A 84 2.11 -4.45 18.16
N TRP A 85 3.22 -3.82 17.88
CA TRP A 85 3.75 -3.74 16.53
C TRP A 85 4.53 -4.99 16.21
N VAL A 86 4.20 -5.62 15.08
CA VAL A 86 4.95 -6.74 14.53
C VAL A 86 5.70 -6.23 13.31
N PRO A 87 7.03 -6.22 13.36
CA PRO A 87 7.79 -5.67 12.24
C PRO A 87 7.68 -6.51 10.97
N GLY A 88 7.76 -5.85 9.85
CA GLY A 88 7.82 -6.54 8.58
C GLY A 88 9.12 -7.29 8.42
N HIS A 89 9.14 -8.26 7.55
CA HIS A 89 10.33 -9.06 7.31
C HIS A 89 10.29 -9.76 5.97
N TRP A 90 11.44 -10.21 5.52
CA TRP A 90 11.56 -10.97 4.28
C TRP A 90 11.46 -12.46 4.55
N VAL A 91 10.75 -13.18 3.68
CA VAL A 91 10.59 -14.63 3.79
C VAL A 91 10.98 -15.26 2.46
N GLN A 92 11.76 -16.30 2.51
CA GLN A 92 12.16 -17.01 1.30
C GLN A 92 11.00 -17.85 0.78
N ARG A 93 10.76 -17.74 -0.54
CA ARG A 93 9.74 -18.51 -1.23
C ARG A 93 10.35 -19.08 -2.50
N GLY A 94 10.82 -20.32 -2.43
CA GLY A 94 11.54 -20.91 -3.55
C GLY A 94 12.80 -20.12 -3.87
N PRO A 95 13.01 -19.76 -5.12
CA PRO A 95 14.19 -18.97 -5.50
C PRO A 95 14.02 -17.48 -5.19
N ASN A 96 12.84 -17.07 -4.78
CA ASN A 96 12.53 -15.66 -4.56
C ASN A 96 12.35 -15.34 -3.08
N TRP A 97 12.31 -14.05 -2.78
CA TRP A 97 12.06 -13.55 -1.43
C TRP A 97 10.84 -12.64 -1.48
N ARG A 98 9.98 -12.77 -0.49
CA ARG A 98 8.76 -12.02 -0.40
C ARG A 98 8.75 -11.17 0.86
N TRP A 99 8.36 -9.91 0.72
CA TRP A 99 8.21 -9.03 1.87
C TRP A 99 6.89 -9.32 2.58
N VAL A 100 6.94 -9.47 3.89
CA VAL A 100 5.76 -9.58 4.74
C VAL A 100 5.63 -8.25 5.48
N GLU A 101 4.53 -7.58 5.26
CA GLU A 101 4.32 -6.24 5.80
C GLU A 101 4.20 -6.26 7.31
N GLY A 102 4.76 -5.25 7.98
CA GLY A 102 4.55 -5.09 9.40
C GLY A 102 3.10 -4.75 9.71
N HIS A 103 2.66 -5.09 10.87
CA HIS A 103 1.27 -4.88 11.25
C HIS A 103 1.08 -4.80 12.76
N TRP A 104 -0.08 -4.32 13.16
CA TRP A 104 -0.48 -4.32 14.55
C TRP A 104 -1.20 -5.63 14.88
N ALA A 105 -0.85 -6.24 15.98
CA ALA A 105 -1.45 -7.51 16.42
C ALA A 105 -1.94 -7.42 17.86
#